data_1dd1cd7a3647f7642a96f5583c12b8cc
#
_entry.id   1dd1cd7a3647f7642a96f5583c12b8cc
#
_cell.length_a   1.000
_cell.length_b   1.000
_cell.length_c   1.000
_cell.angle_alpha   90.00
_cell.angle_beta   90.00
_cell.angle_gamma   90.00
#
_symmetry.space_group_name_H-M   'P 1'
#
loop_
_entity.id
_entity.type
_entity.pdbx_description
1 polymer ?
#
loop_
_entity_poly.entity_id
_entity_poly.type
_entity_poly.pdbx_seq_one_letter_code
_entity_poly.pdbx_strand_id
1 'polypeptide(L)'
;MLFLCLKGERMTYNPIELKDTAEMMNSDDYKKRFQAEYIQVVIRYKKLEYMLRRWDEGTLNFQPTCPRAIYNFQIRAMADYIACLETRAVIEGIKLSEIK
;
A
#
# COMPACT_ATOMS: atom_id res chain seq x y z
N MET A 1 10.57 1.24 -6.07
CA MET A 1 10.74 1.06 -5.69
C MET A 1 11.06 0.83 -5.12
N LEU A 2 10.68 0.63 -4.56
CA LEU A 2 10.86 0.46 -3.89
C LEU A 2 11.17 0.00 -3.43
N PHE A 3 11.27 -0.32 -2.88
CA PHE A 3 11.47 -0.62 -2.30
C PHE A 3 12.01 -1.03 -1.86
N LEU A 4 12.18 -1.19 -1.50
CA LEU A 4 12.58 -1.45 -0.96
C LEU A 4 12.95 -1.79 -0.68
N CYS A 5 13.13 -1.96 -0.37
CA CYS A 5 13.51 -2.14 -0.04
C CYS A 5 13.68 -2.51 0.29
N LEU A 6 13.79 -2.78 0.72
CA LEU A 6 14.04 -2.89 1.08
C LEU A 6 14.34 -3.29 1.42
N LYS A 7 14.61 -3.69 1.91
CA LYS A 7 15.06 -3.81 2.29
C LYS A 7 15.39 -3.84 2.81
N GLY A 8 15.42 -3.97 3.28
CA GLY A 8 15.92 -3.62 3.87
C GLY A 8 16.10 -3.16 4.08
N GLU A 9 16.32 -3.08 4.25
CA GLU A 9 16.63 -2.32 4.37
C GLU A 9 16.39 -1.74 4.73
N ARG A 10 16.45 -1.65 5.41
CA ARG A 10 16.30 -0.97 5.98
C ARG A 10 15.95 -0.22 6.18
N MET A 11 15.98 -0.44 6.68
CA MET A 11 15.45 0.75 6.62
C MET A 11 15.72 1.67 7.72
N THR A 12 16.29 2.72 7.49
CA THR A 12 16.71 3.61 8.53
C THR A 12 15.64 4.62 8.87
N TYR A 13 14.73 4.86 7.96
CA TYR A 13 13.67 5.77 8.31
C TYR A 13 12.46 4.97 8.73
N ASN A 14 11.52 5.65 9.35
CA ASN A 14 10.42 5.02 10.03
C ASN A 14 9.15 5.08 9.17
N PRO A 15 8.90 4.06 8.36
CA PRO A 15 7.75 4.11 7.48
C PRO A 15 6.43 4.06 8.25
N ILE A 16 5.42 4.68 7.68
CA ILE A 16 4.09 4.64 8.25
C ILE A 16 3.53 3.23 8.09
N GLU A 17 2.96 2.71 9.16
CA GLU A 17 2.36 1.39 9.15
C GLU A 17 0.84 1.51 9.27
N LEU A 18 0.16 0.40 9.00
CA LEU A 18 -1.30 0.40 9.06
C LEU A 18 -1.82 0.90 10.40
N LYS A 19 -1.19 0.48 11.49
CA LYS A 19 -1.66 0.89 12.82
C LYS A 19 -1.57 2.40 13.02
N ASP A 20 -0.66 3.05 12.30
CA ASP A 20 -0.47 4.48 12.44
C ASP A 20 -1.59 5.28 11.80
N THR A 21 -2.39 4.64 10.94
CA THR A 21 -3.48 5.33 10.27
C THR A 21 -4.76 5.38 11.08
N ALA A 22 -4.81 4.68 12.22
CA ALA A 22 -6.06 4.59 12.98
C ALA A 22 -6.54 5.96 13.45
N GLU A 23 -5.63 6.76 14.00
CA GLU A 23 -5.98 8.09 14.45
C GLU A 23 -6.43 8.97 13.30
N MET A 24 -5.74 8.86 12.17
CA MET A 24 -6.09 9.65 11.00
C MET A 24 -7.49 9.30 10.49
N MET A 25 -7.84 8.01 10.53
CA MET A 25 -9.16 7.57 10.10
C MET A 25 -10.27 8.13 10.97
N ASN A 26 -9.95 8.41 12.24
CA ASN A 26 -10.93 8.94 13.18
C ASN A 26 -10.93 10.45 13.25
N SER A 27 -10.14 11.12 12.43
CA SER A 27 -10.04 12.57 12.44
C SER A 27 -11.32 13.21 11.92
N ASP A 28 -11.63 14.39 12.44
CA ASP A 28 -12.73 15.20 11.91
C ASP A 28 -12.35 15.83 10.58
N ASP A 29 -11.07 15.86 10.26
CA ASP A 29 -10.57 16.48 9.04
C ASP A 29 -10.66 15.47 7.90
N TYR A 30 -11.49 15.80 6.91
CA TYR A 30 -11.67 14.94 5.75
C TYR A 30 -10.34 14.63 5.05
N LYS A 31 -9.46 15.64 4.95
CA LYS A 31 -8.21 15.43 4.25
C LYS A 31 -7.34 14.40 4.96
N LYS A 32 -7.38 14.38 6.29
CA LYS A 32 -6.63 13.37 7.04
C LYS A 32 -7.21 11.99 6.84
N ARG A 33 -8.53 11.88 6.81
CA ARG A 33 -9.16 10.58 6.55
C ARG A 33 -8.83 10.09 5.13
N PHE A 34 -8.80 11.01 4.17
CA PHE A 34 -8.42 10.66 2.80
C PHE A 34 -6.98 10.16 2.75
N GLN A 35 -6.07 10.88 3.41
CA GLN A 35 -4.68 10.47 3.44
C GLN A 35 -4.52 9.10 4.07
N ALA A 36 -5.28 8.81 5.12
CA ALA A 36 -5.22 7.51 5.76
C ALA A 36 -5.69 6.40 4.81
N GLU A 37 -6.75 6.65 4.08
CA GLU A 37 -7.24 5.67 3.10
C GLU A 37 -6.17 5.38 2.06
N TYR A 38 -5.53 6.42 1.55
CA TYR A 38 -4.47 6.24 0.56
C TYR A 38 -3.30 5.44 1.15
N ILE A 39 -2.85 5.82 2.35
CA ILE A 39 -1.76 5.12 3.01
C ILE A 39 -2.08 3.64 3.16
N GLN A 40 -3.30 3.34 3.60
CA GLN A 40 -3.69 1.97 3.83
C GLN A 40 -3.66 1.13 2.56
N VAL A 41 -4.20 1.65 1.48
CA VAL A 41 -4.23 0.85 0.26
C VAL A 41 -2.83 0.70 -0.34
N VAL A 42 -1.99 1.73 -0.21
CA VAL A 42 -0.62 1.63 -0.71
C VAL A 42 0.17 0.59 0.08
N ILE A 43 0.03 0.59 1.41
CA ILE A 43 0.74 -0.39 2.23
C ILE A 43 0.28 -1.80 1.88
N ARG A 44 -1.02 -2.00 1.75
CA ARG A 44 -1.56 -3.32 1.42
C ARG A 44 -1.12 -3.76 0.03
N TYR A 45 -1.09 -2.81 -0.91
CA TYR A 45 -0.63 -3.10 -2.26
C TYR A 45 0.83 -3.58 -2.25
N LYS A 46 1.68 -2.85 -1.54
CA LYS A 46 3.09 -3.20 -1.50
C LYS A 46 3.34 -4.53 -0.83
N LYS A 47 2.59 -4.83 0.22
CA LYS A 47 2.72 -6.12 0.89
C LYS A 47 2.29 -7.26 0.00
N LEU A 48 1.19 -7.09 -0.72
CA LEU A 48 0.74 -8.12 -1.64
C LEU A 48 1.72 -8.30 -2.78
N GLU A 49 2.20 -7.19 -3.32
CA GLU A 49 3.20 -7.23 -4.40
C GLU A 49 4.44 -8.00 -3.97
N TYR A 50 4.90 -7.74 -2.74
CA TYR A 50 6.06 -8.42 -2.21
C TYR A 50 5.80 -9.93 -2.07
N MET A 51 4.63 -10.30 -1.56
CA MET A 51 4.28 -11.71 -1.43
C MET A 51 4.26 -12.40 -2.79
N LEU A 52 3.67 -11.74 -3.79
CA LEU A 52 3.58 -12.33 -5.13
C LEU A 52 4.97 -12.49 -5.76
N ARG A 53 5.85 -11.53 -5.53
CA ARG A 53 7.21 -11.64 -6.05
C ARG A 53 7.94 -12.80 -5.41
N ARG A 54 7.80 -12.98 -4.10
CA ARG A 54 8.43 -14.11 -3.43
C ARG A 54 7.86 -15.44 -3.91
N TRP A 55 6.57 -15.45 -4.20
CA TRP A 55 5.93 -16.63 -4.76
C TRP A 55 6.59 -16.98 -6.09
N ASP A 56 6.76 -15.98 -6.95
CA ASP A 56 7.36 -16.21 -8.27
C ASP A 56 8.81 -16.67 -8.16
N GLU A 57 9.51 -16.22 -7.14
CA GLU A 57 10.91 -16.58 -6.93
C GLU A 57 11.07 -17.95 -6.26
N GLY A 58 9.97 -18.53 -5.81
CA GLY A 58 10.03 -19.79 -5.09
C GLY A 58 10.53 -19.66 -3.67
N THR A 59 10.46 -18.46 -3.09
CA THR A 59 10.98 -18.22 -1.73
C THR A 59 9.89 -17.96 -0.72
N LEU A 60 8.65 -18.08 -1.12
CA LEU A 60 7.54 -17.88 -0.19
C LEU A 60 7.51 -19.03 0.81
N ASN A 61 7.35 -18.71 2.10
CA ASN A 61 7.46 -19.70 3.15
C ASN A 61 6.13 -20.28 3.59
N PHE A 62 5.10 -20.10 2.80
CA PHE A 62 3.80 -20.73 3.04
C PHE A 62 3.13 -20.95 1.70
N GLN A 63 2.07 -21.77 1.71
CA GLN A 63 1.32 -22.08 0.49
C GLN A 63 0.01 -21.30 0.53
N PRO A 64 -0.16 -20.29 -0.33
CA PRO A 64 -1.40 -19.52 -0.34
C PRO A 64 -2.58 -20.43 -0.68
N THR A 65 -3.69 -20.19 -0.02
CA THR A 65 -4.90 -20.98 -0.22
C THR A 65 -5.65 -20.58 -1.49
N CYS A 66 -5.67 -19.29 -1.79
CA CYS A 66 -6.37 -18.81 -2.99
C CYS A 66 -5.54 -19.06 -4.24
N PRO A 67 -6.20 -19.29 -5.36
CA PRO A 67 -5.50 -19.42 -6.63
C PRO A 67 -4.77 -18.13 -6.98
N ARG A 68 -3.65 -18.25 -7.69
CA ARG A 68 -2.86 -17.10 -8.08
C ARG A 68 -3.67 -16.10 -8.90
N ALA A 69 -4.62 -16.58 -9.70
CA ALA A 69 -5.42 -15.71 -10.56
C ALA A 69 -6.21 -14.69 -9.75
N ILE A 70 -6.68 -15.09 -8.55
CA ILE A 70 -7.42 -14.18 -7.69
C ILE A 70 -6.51 -13.05 -7.20
N TYR A 71 -5.29 -13.40 -6.81
CA TYR A 71 -4.34 -12.39 -6.37
C TYR A 71 -3.93 -11.46 -7.49
N ASN A 72 -3.79 -11.99 -8.72
CA ASN A 72 -3.48 -11.14 -9.87
C ASN A 72 -4.58 -10.12 -10.12
N PHE A 73 -5.83 -10.57 -9.96
CA PHE A 73 -6.97 -9.68 -10.10
C PHE A 73 -6.96 -8.61 -9.01
N GLN A 74 -6.69 -9.02 -7.77
CA GLN A 74 -6.69 -8.08 -6.65
C GLN A 74 -5.59 -7.03 -6.79
N ILE A 75 -4.37 -7.44 -7.17
CA ILE A 75 -3.28 -6.49 -7.27
C ILE A 75 -3.56 -5.45 -8.34
N ARG A 76 -4.20 -5.86 -9.43
CA ARG A 76 -4.56 -4.92 -10.48
C ARG A 76 -5.64 -3.95 -10.00
N ALA A 77 -6.65 -4.46 -9.30
CA ALA A 77 -7.71 -3.61 -8.78
C ALA A 77 -7.16 -2.60 -7.80
N MET A 78 -6.19 -3.01 -6.98
CA MET A 78 -5.59 -2.10 -6.01
C MET A 78 -4.77 -1.01 -6.72
N ALA A 79 -4.06 -1.38 -7.79
CA ALA A 79 -3.30 -0.39 -8.55
C ALA A 79 -4.24 0.65 -9.16
N ASP A 80 -5.38 0.23 -9.68
CA ASP A 80 -6.36 1.14 -10.24
C ASP A 80 -6.96 2.04 -9.17
N TYR A 81 -7.23 1.48 -8.00
CA TYR A 81 -7.75 2.24 -6.89
C TYR A 81 -6.75 3.31 -6.45
N ILE A 82 -5.49 2.94 -6.33
CA ILE A 82 -4.44 3.89 -5.96
C ILE A 82 -4.39 5.04 -6.97
N ALA A 83 -4.44 4.71 -8.26
CA ALA A 83 -4.43 5.75 -9.30
C ALA A 83 -5.61 6.68 -9.17
N CYS A 84 -6.79 6.16 -8.84
CA CYS A 84 -7.98 6.99 -8.62
C CYS A 84 -7.77 7.93 -7.44
N LEU A 85 -7.21 7.43 -6.35
CA LEU A 85 -6.99 8.28 -5.19
C LEU A 85 -5.96 9.37 -5.48
N GLU A 86 -4.93 9.04 -6.23
CA GLU A 86 -3.91 10.03 -6.59
C GLU A 86 -4.50 11.12 -7.47
N THR A 87 -5.36 10.74 -8.40
CA THR A 87 -6.04 11.72 -9.25
C THR A 87 -6.95 12.61 -8.43
N ARG A 88 -7.73 12.00 -7.52
CA ARG A 88 -8.61 12.77 -6.66
C ARG A 88 -7.84 13.73 -5.77
N ALA A 89 -6.69 13.28 -5.27
CA ALA A 89 -5.87 14.15 -4.42
C ALA A 89 -5.42 15.38 -5.16
N VAL A 90 -5.02 15.22 -6.41
CA VAL A 90 -4.62 16.38 -7.23
C VAL A 90 -5.78 17.34 -7.39
N ILE A 91 -6.95 16.81 -7.73
CA ILE A 91 -8.12 17.65 -7.98
C ILE A 91 -8.58 18.35 -6.70
N GLU A 92 -8.50 17.66 -5.57
CA GLU A 92 -8.99 18.19 -4.30
C GLU A 92 -7.93 18.94 -3.50
N GLY A 93 -6.71 18.99 -3.99
CA GLY A 93 -5.63 19.71 -3.32
C GLY A 93 -5.14 19.04 -2.05
N ILE A 94 -5.13 17.71 -2.04
CA ILE A 94 -4.67 16.95 -0.87
C ILE A 94 -3.26 16.43 -1.14
N LYS A 95 -2.38 16.66 -0.20
CA LYS A 95 -0.99 16.24 -0.37
C LYS A 95 -0.81 14.80 0.06
N LEU A 96 -0.15 14.01 -0.78
CA LEU A 96 0.15 12.61 -0.50
C LEU A 96 1.64 12.31 -0.52
N SER A 97 2.46 13.33 -0.62
CA SER A 97 3.87 13.15 -0.95
C SER A 97 4.68 12.44 0.13
N GLU A 98 4.22 12.48 1.37
CA GLU A 98 4.97 11.86 2.45
C GLU A 98 4.81 10.37 2.52
N ILE A 99 3.97 9.80 1.69
CA ILE A 99 3.59 8.41 1.81
C ILE A 99 4.38 7.59 0.82
N LYS A 100 5.48 7.12 1.26
CA LYS A 100 6.30 6.31 0.37
C LYS A 100 6.63 4.98 0.98
#